data_a35683020ea333751885800bbe5b18ad
#
_entry.id   a35683020ea333751885800bbe5b18ad
#
_cell.length_a   1.000
_cell.length_b   1.000
_cell.length_c   1.000
_cell.angle_alpha   90.00
_cell.angle_beta   90.00
_cell.angle_gamma   90.00
#
_symmetry.space_group_name_H-M   'P 1'
#
loop_
_entity.id
_entity.type
_entity.pdbx_description
1 polymer ?
#
loop_
_entity_poly.entity_id
_entity_poly.type
_entity_poly.pdbx_seq_one_letter_code
_entity_poly.pdbx_strand_id
1 'polypeptide(L)'
;VFVSHSHADHYNPVIWELKEQYEKVQYIISDDVKTKENALRMKPHEKKQISEMTVETLKSNDMGVAYIVEVEGKVIYHAGDLNWWHWNGEPEEDNEYYKNTFQDEMKYLEGKKIDLAFMLLDPRQEDKYCWGMNYFLEHTDVKTVFPMHCFKKYKINHHYLNCDDGRKWNQIVKDITHADQSFEI
;
A
#
# COMPACT_ATOMS: atom_id res chain seq x y z
N VAL A 1 -7.15 -12.53 3.94
CA VAL A 1 -6.73 -12.05 2.61
C VAL A 1 -7.31 -10.67 2.39
N PHE A 2 -6.48 -9.71 1.98
CA PHE A 2 -6.89 -8.36 1.65
C PHE A 2 -6.72 -8.11 0.15
N VAL A 3 -7.68 -7.41 -0.47
CA VAL A 3 -7.63 -6.98 -1.87
C VAL A 3 -7.97 -5.50 -1.93
N SER A 4 -7.00 -4.67 -2.33
CA SER A 4 -7.13 -3.21 -2.35
C SER A 4 -8.07 -2.71 -3.44
N HIS A 5 -8.09 -3.35 -4.60
CA HIS A 5 -8.94 -3.00 -5.75
C HIS A 5 -8.94 -4.09 -6.84
N SER A 6 -9.69 -3.86 -7.91
CA SER A 6 -9.99 -4.85 -8.95
C SER A 6 -9.00 -4.95 -10.10
N HIS A 7 -7.94 -4.13 -10.18
CA HIS A 7 -6.93 -4.24 -11.22
C HIS A 7 -6.22 -5.61 -11.20
N ALA A 8 -5.83 -6.10 -12.38
CA ALA A 8 -5.31 -7.47 -12.55
C ALA A 8 -3.97 -7.75 -11.87
N ASP A 9 -3.21 -6.73 -11.54
CA ASP A 9 -1.98 -6.80 -10.77
C ASP A 9 -2.20 -6.78 -9.23
N HIS A 10 -3.44 -6.48 -8.78
CA HIS A 10 -3.85 -6.47 -7.37
C HIS A 10 -4.90 -7.53 -7.02
N TYR A 11 -5.67 -8.00 -7.99
CA TYR A 11 -6.68 -9.03 -7.79
C TYR A 11 -6.56 -10.15 -8.82
N ASN A 12 -6.39 -11.36 -8.32
CA ASN A 12 -6.47 -12.58 -9.11
C ASN A 12 -7.47 -13.55 -8.45
N PRO A 13 -8.47 -14.08 -9.20
CA PRO A 13 -9.45 -15.03 -8.66
C PRO A 13 -8.86 -16.29 -8.01
N VAL A 14 -7.60 -16.64 -8.29
CA VAL A 14 -6.91 -17.76 -7.64
C VAL A 14 -6.88 -17.66 -6.11
N ILE A 15 -7.01 -16.44 -5.54
CA ILE A 15 -7.06 -16.27 -4.08
C ILE A 15 -8.19 -17.05 -3.42
N TRP A 16 -9.29 -17.35 -4.16
CA TRP A 16 -10.42 -18.10 -3.63
C TRP A 16 -10.10 -19.58 -3.38
N GLU A 17 -9.06 -20.12 -3.99
CA GLU A 17 -8.57 -21.48 -3.76
C GLU A 17 -7.94 -21.63 -2.36
N LEU A 18 -7.56 -20.52 -1.71
CA LEU A 18 -7.01 -20.57 -0.35
C LEU A 18 -7.98 -21.16 0.68
N LYS A 19 -9.30 -21.08 0.42
CA LYS A 19 -10.31 -21.71 1.28
C LYS A 19 -10.18 -23.25 1.35
N GLU A 20 -9.55 -23.88 0.36
CA GLU A 20 -9.30 -25.32 0.34
C GLU A 20 -8.14 -25.72 1.29
N GLN A 21 -7.24 -24.76 1.55
CA GLN A 21 -6.06 -24.97 2.40
C GLN A 21 -6.28 -24.43 3.83
N TYR A 22 -7.08 -23.36 3.95
CA TYR A 22 -7.29 -22.65 5.21
C TYR A 22 -8.78 -22.52 5.52
N GLU A 23 -9.31 -23.39 6.38
CA GLU A 23 -10.74 -23.43 6.74
C GLU A 23 -11.28 -22.10 7.30
N LYS A 24 -10.44 -21.31 7.95
CA LYS A 24 -10.83 -20.06 8.61
C LYS A 24 -10.40 -18.81 7.84
N VAL A 25 -10.03 -18.95 6.57
CA VAL A 25 -9.63 -17.79 5.77
C VAL A 25 -10.78 -16.81 5.64
N GLN A 26 -10.49 -15.54 5.88
CA GLN A 26 -11.42 -14.42 5.68
C GLN A 26 -10.92 -13.56 4.53
N TYR A 27 -11.85 -13.13 3.68
CA TYR A 27 -11.56 -12.26 2.56
C TYR A 27 -12.15 -10.88 2.84
N ILE A 28 -11.29 -9.87 2.83
CA ILE A 28 -11.63 -8.47 3.00
C ILE A 28 -11.20 -7.76 1.72
N ILE A 29 -12.17 -7.25 0.99
CA ILE A 29 -11.95 -6.74 -0.36
C ILE A 29 -12.55 -5.34 -0.48
N SER A 30 -12.00 -4.52 -1.36
CA SER A 30 -12.62 -3.26 -1.74
C SER A 30 -13.97 -3.49 -2.43
N ASP A 31 -14.86 -2.55 -2.33
CA ASP A 31 -16.23 -2.65 -2.87
C ASP A 31 -16.29 -2.62 -4.41
N ASP A 32 -15.24 -2.16 -5.07
CA ASP A 32 -15.10 -2.20 -6.54
C ASP A 32 -14.81 -3.61 -7.08
N VAL A 33 -14.31 -4.53 -6.26
CA VAL A 33 -14.01 -5.92 -6.67
C VAL A 33 -15.30 -6.71 -6.87
N LYS A 34 -15.64 -7.02 -8.11
CA LYS A 34 -16.84 -7.78 -8.47
C LYS A 34 -16.58 -9.28 -8.36
N THR A 35 -17.25 -9.93 -7.44
CA THR A 35 -17.19 -11.38 -7.24
C THR A 35 -18.51 -11.91 -6.69
N LYS A 36 -18.78 -13.21 -6.90
CA LYS A 36 -19.89 -13.96 -6.27
C LYS A 36 -19.44 -14.67 -4.99
N GLU A 37 -18.14 -14.71 -4.71
CA GLU A 37 -17.58 -15.32 -3.52
C GLU A 37 -17.96 -14.55 -2.26
N ASN A 38 -18.01 -15.25 -1.13
CA ASN A 38 -18.30 -14.65 0.16
C ASN A 38 -17.08 -13.87 0.67
N ALA A 39 -17.22 -12.55 0.70
CA ALA A 39 -16.17 -11.66 1.16
C ALA A 39 -16.78 -10.44 1.87
N LEU A 40 -16.08 -9.95 2.88
CA LEU A 40 -16.42 -8.67 3.50
C LEU A 40 -15.95 -7.53 2.58
N ARG A 41 -16.91 -6.70 2.15
CA ARG A 41 -16.61 -5.53 1.33
C ARG A 41 -16.39 -4.31 2.20
N MET A 42 -15.40 -3.52 1.82
CA MET A 42 -15.10 -2.25 2.47
C MET A 42 -15.05 -1.11 1.45
N LYS A 43 -15.72 -0.01 1.81
CA LYS A 43 -15.66 1.26 1.09
C LYS A 43 -14.57 2.15 1.66
N PRO A 44 -14.15 3.19 0.95
CA PRO A 44 -13.30 4.22 1.53
C PRO A 44 -13.86 4.78 2.86
N HIS A 45 -12.97 5.06 3.80
CA HIS A 45 -13.28 5.63 5.13
C HIS A 45 -14.24 4.80 5.99
N GLU A 46 -14.25 3.50 5.79
CA GLU A 46 -14.92 2.57 6.69
C GLU A 46 -13.95 2.04 7.76
N LYS A 47 -14.52 1.76 8.93
CA LYS A 47 -13.83 1.09 10.04
C LYS A 47 -14.68 -0.05 10.55
N LYS A 48 -14.13 -1.26 10.61
CA LYS A 48 -14.83 -2.48 11.05
C LYS A 48 -13.98 -3.28 12.00
N GLN A 49 -14.63 -3.83 13.02
CA GLN A 49 -14.05 -4.91 13.85
C GLN A 49 -14.33 -6.24 13.16
N ILE A 50 -13.28 -7.01 12.88
CA ILE A 50 -13.37 -8.29 12.17
C ILE A 50 -12.58 -9.32 13.00
N SER A 51 -13.29 -10.15 13.74
CA SER A 51 -12.67 -11.04 14.73
C SER A 51 -11.78 -10.25 15.71
N GLU A 52 -10.50 -10.55 15.79
CA GLU A 52 -9.55 -9.90 16.70
C GLU A 52 -8.81 -8.71 16.07
N MET A 53 -9.12 -8.35 14.82
CA MET A 53 -8.49 -7.23 14.13
C MET A 53 -9.48 -6.08 13.90
N THR A 54 -8.97 -4.86 13.95
CA THR A 54 -9.65 -3.66 13.46
C THR A 54 -9.12 -3.33 12.07
N VAL A 55 -10.01 -3.18 11.11
CA VAL A 55 -9.66 -2.78 9.75
C VAL A 55 -10.28 -1.43 9.45
N GLU A 56 -9.45 -0.49 9.03
CA GLU A 56 -9.83 0.85 8.58
C GLU A 56 -9.35 1.05 7.15
N THR A 57 -10.09 1.79 6.33
CA THR A 57 -9.76 2.02 4.93
C THR A 57 -9.61 3.50 4.65
N LEU A 58 -8.65 3.84 3.77
CA LEU A 58 -8.49 5.15 3.17
C LEU A 58 -8.92 5.08 1.70
N LYS A 59 -9.24 6.23 1.12
CA LYS A 59 -9.62 6.32 -0.29
C LYS A 59 -8.38 6.29 -1.17
N SER A 60 -8.25 5.31 -2.06
CA SER A 60 -7.24 5.38 -3.11
C SER A 60 -7.56 6.50 -4.10
N ASN A 61 -6.55 7.16 -4.60
CA ASN A 61 -6.68 8.19 -5.64
C ASN A 61 -6.50 7.63 -7.07
N ASP A 62 -6.30 6.32 -7.17
CA ASP A 62 -6.53 5.54 -8.39
C ASP A 62 -7.83 4.75 -8.22
N MET A 63 -7.80 3.52 -7.73
CA MET A 63 -8.98 2.68 -7.54
C MET A 63 -8.97 2.01 -6.16
N GLY A 64 -10.16 1.78 -5.59
CA GLY A 64 -10.36 1.03 -4.36
C GLY A 64 -9.88 1.73 -3.11
N VAL A 65 -9.14 1.00 -2.26
CA VAL A 65 -8.78 1.45 -0.91
C VAL A 65 -7.34 1.12 -0.52
N ALA A 66 -6.78 1.93 0.38
CA ALA A 66 -5.68 1.52 1.23
C ALA A 66 -6.21 0.94 2.53
N TYR A 67 -5.45 0.06 3.18
CA TYR A 67 -5.83 -0.58 4.44
C TYR A 67 -4.93 -0.17 5.59
N ILE A 68 -5.56 0.07 6.74
CA ILE A 68 -4.91 0.13 8.06
C ILE A 68 -5.48 -1.03 8.86
N VAL A 69 -4.63 -1.97 9.26
CA VAL A 69 -5.03 -3.17 10.00
C VAL A 69 -4.34 -3.16 11.35
N GLU A 70 -5.14 -3.15 12.41
CA GLU A 70 -4.65 -3.34 13.77
C GLU A 70 -4.97 -4.77 14.22
N VAL A 71 -3.94 -5.52 14.56
CA VAL A 71 -4.04 -6.91 14.99
C VAL A 71 -2.91 -7.23 15.97
N GLU A 72 -3.21 -7.90 17.09
CA GLU A 72 -2.23 -8.28 18.12
C GLU A 72 -1.37 -7.10 18.62
N GLY A 73 -1.96 -5.91 18.70
CA GLY A 73 -1.28 -4.68 19.12
C GLY A 73 -0.27 -4.15 18.11
N LYS A 74 -0.30 -4.62 16.86
CA LYS A 74 0.50 -4.13 15.73
C LYS A 74 -0.38 -3.41 14.72
N VAL A 75 0.15 -2.35 14.13
CA VAL A 75 -0.49 -1.60 13.07
C VAL A 75 0.23 -1.85 11.76
N ILE A 76 -0.52 -2.34 10.77
CA ILE A 76 -0.04 -2.61 9.42
C ILE A 76 -0.76 -1.66 8.46
N TYR A 77 0.00 -0.97 7.62
CA TYR A 77 -0.52 -0.14 6.55
C TYR A 77 -0.20 -0.76 5.18
N HIS A 78 -1.19 -0.82 4.30
CA HIS A 78 -1.01 -1.23 2.91
C HIS A 78 -1.63 -0.19 1.99
N ALA A 79 -0.81 0.50 1.23
CA ALA A 79 -1.24 1.63 0.42
C ALA A 79 -2.21 1.26 -0.71
N GLY A 80 -2.24 -0.01 -1.17
CA GLY A 80 -2.89 -0.31 -2.45
C GLY A 80 -2.23 0.54 -3.54
N ASP A 81 -3.05 1.29 -4.29
CA ASP A 81 -2.57 2.28 -5.26
C ASP A 81 -2.78 3.73 -4.79
N LEU A 82 -2.92 3.94 -3.49
CA LEU A 82 -2.89 5.27 -2.91
C LEU A 82 -1.46 5.80 -2.92
N ASN A 83 -1.16 6.73 -3.83
CA ASN A 83 0.18 7.27 -4.01
C ASN A 83 0.15 8.73 -4.50
N TRP A 84 1.24 9.44 -4.33
CA TRP A 84 1.47 10.72 -5.02
C TRP A 84 1.87 10.41 -6.46
N TRP A 85 0.86 10.13 -7.29
CA TRP A 85 1.07 9.93 -8.72
C TRP A 85 1.47 11.23 -9.39
N HIS A 86 2.52 11.17 -10.20
CA HIS A 86 2.93 12.27 -11.07
C HIS A 86 3.41 11.68 -12.39
N TRP A 87 2.79 12.07 -13.46
CA TRP A 87 3.07 11.55 -14.78
C TRP A 87 3.64 12.66 -15.68
N ASN A 88 4.87 12.47 -16.17
CA ASN A 88 5.46 13.39 -17.13
C ASN A 88 4.63 13.40 -18.41
N GLY A 89 4.24 14.60 -18.86
CA GLY A 89 3.42 14.78 -20.06
C GLY A 89 1.91 14.79 -19.86
N GLU A 90 1.42 14.47 -18.67
CA GLU A 90 0.02 14.68 -18.31
C GLU A 90 -0.22 16.15 -17.88
N PRO A 91 -1.48 16.64 -17.97
CA PRO A 91 -1.85 17.98 -17.51
C PRO A 91 -1.45 18.21 -16.04
N GLU A 92 -0.96 19.41 -15.74
CA GLU A 92 -0.54 19.76 -14.38
C GLU A 92 -1.71 19.67 -13.39
N GLU A 93 -2.95 19.95 -13.83
CA GLU A 93 -4.15 19.83 -13.01
C GLU A 93 -4.40 18.40 -12.54
N ASP A 94 -4.09 17.39 -13.36
CA ASP A 94 -4.20 15.98 -13.00
C ASP A 94 -3.11 15.59 -11.99
N ASN A 95 -1.88 16.03 -12.19
CA ASN A 95 -0.78 15.80 -11.25
C ASN A 95 -1.04 16.47 -9.90
N GLU A 96 -1.58 17.70 -9.89
CA GLU A 96 -2.00 18.39 -8.66
C GLU A 96 -3.19 17.68 -7.97
N TYR A 97 -4.13 17.13 -8.72
CA TYR A 97 -5.20 16.31 -8.15
C TYR A 97 -4.65 15.09 -7.40
N TYR A 98 -3.74 14.32 -8.02
CA TYR A 98 -3.12 13.15 -7.38
C TYR A 98 -2.32 13.54 -6.13
N LYS A 99 -1.55 14.60 -6.20
CA LYS A 99 -0.81 15.14 -5.06
C LYS A 99 -1.72 15.47 -3.89
N ASN A 100 -2.72 16.31 -4.14
CA ASN A 100 -3.59 16.84 -3.10
C ASN A 100 -4.42 15.72 -2.46
N THR A 101 -4.99 14.83 -3.26
CA THR A 101 -5.77 13.69 -2.76
C THR A 101 -4.91 12.72 -1.95
N PHE A 102 -3.68 12.43 -2.39
CA PHE A 102 -2.74 11.63 -1.61
C PHE A 102 -2.41 12.29 -0.27
N GLN A 103 -2.04 13.56 -0.28
CA GLN A 103 -1.68 14.28 0.94
C GLN A 103 -2.84 14.41 1.92
N ASP A 104 -4.07 14.57 1.42
CA ASP A 104 -5.27 14.60 2.26
C ASP A 104 -5.51 13.26 2.95
N GLU A 105 -5.33 12.15 2.26
CA GLU A 105 -5.45 10.80 2.85
C GLU A 105 -4.33 10.50 3.85
N MET A 106 -3.12 11.00 3.63
CA MET A 106 -2.01 10.83 4.58
C MET A 106 -2.29 11.48 5.94
N LYS A 107 -3.15 12.50 6.03
CA LYS A 107 -3.56 13.12 7.31
C LYS A 107 -4.24 12.13 8.25
N TYR A 108 -4.90 11.09 7.73
CA TYR A 108 -5.48 10.02 8.55
C TYR A 108 -4.42 9.13 9.25
N LEU A 109 -3.18 9.17 8.79
CA LEU A 109 -2.06 8.43 9.37
C LEU A 109 -1.27 9.26 10.39
N GLU A 110 -1.51 10.58 10.47
CA GLU A 110 -0.83 11.46 11.42
C GLU A 110 -1.02 10.98 12.86
N GLY A 111 0.08 10.89 13.60
CA GLY A 111 0.10 10.43 14.99
C GLY A 111 -0.14 8.93 15.21
N LYS A 112 -0.42 8.16 14.16
CA LYS A 112 -0.48 6.70 14.24
C LYS A 112 0.94 6.12 14.23
N LYS A 113 1.22 5.20 15.16
CA LYS A 113 2.44 4.39 15.13
C LYS A 113 2.19 3.19 14.24
N ILE A 114 2.96 3.09 13.16
CA ILE A 114 2.82 2.02 12.16
C ILE A 114 3.99 1.06 12.33
N ASP A 115 3.71 -0.21 12.64
CA ASP A 115 4.77 -1.21 12.79
C ASP A 115 5.30 -1.68 11.44
N LEU A 116 4.42 -1.81 10.45
CA LEU A 116 4.74 -2.31 9.13
C LEU A 116 3.95 -1.56 8.05
N ALA A 117 4.60 -1.12 7.00
CA ALA A 117 3.93 -0.52 5.86
C ALA A 117 4.37 -1.14 4.52
N PHE A 118 3.44 -1.19 3.57
CA PHE A 118 3.68 -1.50 2.17
C PHE A 118 3.39 -0.25 1.35
N MET A 119 4.45 0.35 0.78
CA MET A 119 4.40 1.61 0.03
C MET A 119 4.96 1.46 -1.37
N LEU A 120 4.51 2.33 -2.27
CA LEU A 120 4.88 2.25 -3.68
C LEU A 120 6.25 2.87 -3.97
N LEU A 121 7.02 2.17 -4.80
CA LEU A 121 8.15 2.71 -5.55
C LEU A 121 7.96 2.30 -7.02
N ASP A 122 7.21 3.11 -7.78
CA ASP A 122 6.84 2.76 -9.14
C ASP A 122 7.80 3.36 -10.18
N PRO A 123 8.61 2.53 -10.86
CA PRO A 123 9.58 3.01 -11.83
C PRO A 123 8.97 3.67 -13.08
N ARG A 124 7.66 3.58 -13.27
CA ARG A 124 6.96 4.24 -14.38
C ARG A 124 6.86 5.76 -14.16
N GLN A 125 6.95 6.21 -12.91
CA GLN A 125 6.95 7.64 -12.55
C GLN A 125 8.32 8.31 -12.79
N GLU A 126 9.27 7.61 -13.39
CA GLU A 126 10.59 8.13 -13.76
C GLU A 126 11.32 8.78 -12.58
N ASP A 127 11.66 10.07 -12.66
CA ASP A 127 12.35 10.83 -11.60
C ASP A 127 11.44 11.19 -10.41
N LYS A 128 10.14 10.96 -10.51
CA LYS A 128 9.14 11.22 -9.45
C LYS A 128 8.78 9.97 -8.63
N TYR A 129 9.37 8.82 -8.95
CA TYR A 129 9.02 7.49 -8.41
C TYR A 129 8.99 7.39 -6.87
N CYS A 130 9.71 8.25 -6.18
CA CYS A 130 9.85 8.22 -4.72
C CYS A 130 9.06 9.32 -3.98
N TRP A 131 8.33 10.19 -4.67
CA TRP A 131 7.64 11.31 -4.01
C TRP A 131 6.62 10.86 -2.98
N GLY A 132 5.78 9.89 -3.31
CA GLY A 132 4.81 9.33 -2.35
C GLY A 132 5.48 8.65 -1.16
N MET A 133 6.52 7.85 -1.42
CA MET A 133 7.32 7.18 -0.38
C MET A 133 7.95 8.20 0.58
N ASN A 134 8.61 9.23 0.05
CA ASN A 134 9.26 10.25 0.86
C ASN A 134 8.25 11.03 1.70
N TYR A 135 7.13 11.45 1.10
CA TYR A 135 6.08 12.14 1.83
C TYR A 135 5.53 11.28 2.97
N PHE A 136 5.23 10.00 2.71
CA PHE A 136 4.78 9.06 3.73
C PHE A 136 5.78 8.95 4.89
N LEU A 137 7.06 8.73 4.59
CA LEU A 137 8.11 8.58 5.60
C LEU A 137 8.36 9.85 6.43
N GLU A 138 8.15 11.03 5.85
CA GLU A 138 8.33 12.31 6.52
C GLU A 138 7.14 12.69 7.43
N HIS A 139 5.96 12.12 7.20
CA HIS A 139 4.72 12.51 7.89
C HIS A 139 4.14 11.40 8.77
N THR A 140 4.81 10.23 8.87
CA THR A 140 4.35 9.10 9.69
C THR A 140 5.42 8.57 10.63
N ASP A 141 4.99 7.96 11.74
CA ASP A 141 5.87 7.22 12.67
C ASP A 141 5.83 5.73 12.31
N VAL A 142 6.62 5.35 11.29
CA VAL A 142 6.67 3.98 10.77
C VAL A 142 7.99 3.30 11.12
N LYS A 143 7.93 2.02 11.55
CA LYS A 143 9.13 1.26 11.94
C LYS A 143 9.77 0.51 10.77
N THR A 144 8.96 -0.06 9.89
CA THR A 144 9.43 -0.88 8.77
C THR A 144 8.57 -0.66 7.54
N VAL A 145 9.20 -0.44 6.38
CA VAL A 145 8.52 -0.26 5.11
C VAL A 145 9.05 -1.26 4.07
N PHE A 146 8.13 -1.96 3.43
CA PHE A 146 8.39 -2.79 2.27
C PHE A 146 7.95 -2.05 1.01
N PRO A 147 8.88 -1.71 0.11
CA PRO A 147 8.54 -1.17 -1.20
C PRO A 147 7.77 -2.20 -2.02
N MET A 148 6.72 -1.75 -2.69
CA MET A 148 5.94 -2.55 -3.63
C MET A 148 5.77 -1.81 -4.97
N HIS A 149 5.05 -2.42 -5.93
CA HIS A 149 4.72 -1.84 -7.22
C HIS A 149 5.93 -1.62 -8.17
N CYS A 150 7.02 -2.34 -7.93
CA CYS A 150 8.23 -2.19 -8.74
C CYS A 150 8.23 -3.03 -10.04
N PHE A 151 7.16 -3.80 -10.32
CA PHE A 151 7.02 -4.64 -11.53
C PHE A 151 8.24 -5.51 -11.82
N LYS A 152 8.77 -6.19 -10.80
CA LYS A 152 10.00 -7.01 -10.85
C LYS A 152 11.28 -6.21 -11.19
N LYS A 153 11.23 -4.88 -11.26
CA LYS A 153 12.40 -4.02 -11.42
C LYS A 153 13.04 -3.70 -10.07
N TYR A 154 13.39 -4.73 -9.31
CA TYR A 154 13.86 -4.64 -7.91
C TYR A 154 15.05 -3.69 -7.72
N LYS A 155 15.85 -3.45 -8.75
CA LYS A 155 16.97 -2.48 -8.70
C LYS A 155 16.54 -1.07 -8.27
N ILE A 156 15.26 -0.72 -8.41
CA ILE A 156 14.77 0.59 -7.96
C ILE A 156 14.84 0.74 -6.45
N ASN A 157 14.61 -0.34 -5.69
CA ASN A 157 14.69 -0.32 -4.23
C ASN A 157 16.12 -0.01 -3.78
N HIS A 158 17.08 -0.72 -4.35
CA HIS A 158 18.49 -0.47 -4.08
C HIS A 158 18.92 0.93 -4.53
N HIS A 159 18.46 1.40 -5.69
CA HIS A 159 18.73 2.77 -6.16
C HIS A 159 18.20 3.80 -5.18
N TYR A 160 16.94 3.66 -4.74
CA TYR A 160 16.31 4.54 -3.76
C TYR A 160 17.15 4.64 -2.47
N LEU A 161 17.54 3.52 -1.90
CA LEU A 161 18.30 3.49 -0.64
C LEU A 161 19.72 4.05 -0.74
N ASN A 162 20.23 4.26 -1.95
CA ASN A 162 21.57 4.82 -2.19
C ASN A 162 21.56 6.25 -2.78
N CYS A 163 20.38 6.76 -3.18
CA CYS A 163 20.26 8.14 -3.64
C CYS A 163 20.09 9.14 -2.46
N ASP A 164 20.18 10.43 -2.77
CA ASP A 164 20.08 11.48 -1.77
C ASP A 164 18.72 11.51 -1.06
N ASP A 165 17.65 11.18 -1.78
CA ASP A 165 16.27 11.19 -1.26
C ASP A 165 16.00 10.05 -0.27
N GLY A 166 16.54 8.86 -0.54
CA GLY A 166 16.17 7.63 0.17
C GLY A 166 17.18 7.17 1.22
N ARG A 167 18.48 7.52 1.09
CA ARG A 167 19.55 6.97 1.97
C ARG A 167 19.32 7.21 3.47
N LYS A 168 18.64 8.30 3.84
CA LYS A 168 18.28 8.60 5.23
C LYS A 168 17.29 7.59 5.84
N TRP A 169 16.61 6.81 5.00
CA TRP A 169 15.60 5.84 5.37
C TRP A 169 16.06 4.38 5.33
N ASN A 170 17.35 4.13 5.10
CA ASN A 170 17.90 2.78 4.91
C ASN A 170 17.75 1.84 6.12
N GLN A 171 17.47 2.36 7.30
CA GLN A 171 17.14 1.56 8.49
C GLN A 171 15.67 1.15 8.55
N ILE A 172 14.81 1.87 7.86
CA ILE A 172 13.34 1.71 7.89
C ILE A 172 12.88 0.95 6.64
N VAL A 173 13.35 1.36 5.45
CA VAL A 173 12.93 0.78 4.18
C VAL A 173 13.77 -0.44 3.82
N LYS A 174 13.11 -1.55 3.49
CA LYS A 174 13.77 -2.81 3.15
C LYS A 174 14.23 -2.84 1.69
N ASP A 175 15.45 -3.31 1.46
CA ASP A 175 16.00 -3.53 0.12
C ASP A 175 15.50 -4.87 -0.42
N ILE A 176 14.38 -4.86 -1.14
CA ILE A 176 13.85 -6.05 -1.81
C ILE A 176 14.59 -6.23 -3.13
N THR A 177 15.32 -7.33 -3.27
CA THR A 177 16.19 -7.60 -4.43
C THR A 177 15.63 -8.67 -5.37
N HIS A 178 14.71 -9.50 -4.90
CA HIS A 178 14.09 -10.59 -5.67
C HIS A 178 12.74 -11.01 -5.06
N ALA A 179 11.97 -11.78 -5.84
CA ALA A 179 10.74 -12.39 -5.34
C ALA A 179 11.03 -13.41 -4.22
N ASP A 180 10.04 -13.62 -3.36
CA ASP A 180 10.08 -14.60 -2.27
C ASP A 180 11.19 -14.36 -1.24
N GLN A 181 11.75 -13.15 -1.19
CA GLN A 181 12.72 -12.76 -0.18
C GLN A 181 12.04 -12.63 1.19
N SER A 182 12.65 -13.20 2.23
CA SER A 182 12.17 -13.15 3.61
C SER A 182 12.97 -12.14 4.43
N PHE A 183 12.28 -11.49 5.36
CA PHE A 183 12.87 -10.53 6.30
C PHE A 183 12.41 -10.83 7.72
N GLU A 184 13.30 -10.67 8.68
CA GLU A 184 12.93 -10.58 10.10
C GLU A 184 12.56 -9.13 10.45
N ILE A 185 11.44 -8.93 11.21
CA ILE A 185 10.89 -7.62 11.57
C ILE A 185 10.53 -7.55 13.07
#